data_ffad5d86a0acb587880a5f0811438e35
#
_entry.id   ffad5d86a0acb587880a5f0811438e35
#
_cell.length_a   1.000
_cell.length_b   1.000
_cell.length_c   1.000
_cell.angle_alpha   90.00
_cell.angle_beta   90.00
_cell.angle_gamma   90.00
#
_symmetry.space_group_name_H-M   'P 1'
#
loop_
_entity.id
_entity.type
_entity.pdbx_description
1 polymer ?
#
loop_
_entity_poly.entity_id
_entity_poly.type
_entity_poly.pdbx_seq_one_letter_code
_entity_poly.pdbx_strand_id
1 'polypeptide(L)'
;MGRILLIDDDQAFTDFLAGYIRDSYPLLQVEICNNPIVALQRIKASAYDLMLIDLEMPTMDGLKLLGFATQTGMDKNRIVILSGREADFLHNLCPMGTCLAVLNKFEARQKAVLDMIFSSLQKKAGGP
;
A
#
# COMPACT_ATOMS: atom_id res chain seq x y z
N MET A 1 -13.59 -8.90 7.10
CA MET A 1 -13.41 -8.12 5.88
C MET A 1 -12.02 -7.52 5.83
N GLY A 2 -11.37 -7.56 4.68
CA GLY A 2 -10.00 -7.06 4.55
C GLY A 2 -9.95 -5.53 4.47
N ARG A 3 -9.14 -4.91 5.32
CA ARG A 3 -8.99 -3.45 5.36
C ARG A 3 -7.65 -3.03 4.77
N ILE A 4 -7.71 -2.12 3.79
CA ILE A 4 -6.54 -1.59 3.10
C ILE A 4 -6.46 -0.08 3.37
N LEU A 5 -5.28 0.39 3.77
CA LEU A 5 -4.98 1.82 3.83
C LEU A 5 -4.10 2.19 2.62
N LEU A 6 -4.60 3.07 1.77
CA LEU A 6 -3.91 3.55 0.58
C LEU A 6 -3.44 4.98 0.83
N ILE A 7 -2.14 5.17 0.91
CA ILE A 7 -1.51 6.44 1.25
C ILE A 7 -0.74 6.97 0.05
N ASP A 8 -1.23 8.02 -0.57
CA ASP A 8 -0.63 8.64 -1.75
C ASP A 8 -1.21 10.04 -1.90
N ASP A 9 -0.36 11.03 -2.16
CA ASP A 9 -0.81 12.41 -2.36
C ASP A 9 -1.45 12.65 -3.74
N ASP A 10 -1.31 11.72 -4.67
CA ASP A 10 -1.96 11.78 -5.99
C ASP A 10 -3.40 11.28 -5.89
N GLN A 11 -4.33 12.21 -5.81
CA GLN A 11 -5.75 11.88 -5.67
C GLN A 11 -6.31 11.11 -6.88
N ALA A 12 -5.88 11.45 -8.08
CA ALA A 12 -6.34 10.75 -9.28
C ALA A 12 -5.94 9.28 -9.25
N PHE A 13 -4.70 8.99 -8.82
CA PHE A 13 -4.21 7.62 -8.69
C PHE A 13 -4.98 6.86 -7.60
N THR A 14 -5.18 7.47 -6.44
CA THR A 14 -5.88 6.80 -5.34
C THR A 14 -7.33 6.52 -5.68
N ASP A 15 -8.00 7.44 -6.34
CA ASP A 15 -9.39 7.25 -6.76
C ASP A 15 -9.50 6.12 -7.80
N PHE A 16 -8.57 6.07 -8.74
CA PHE A 16 -8.51 5.01 -9.74
C PHE A 16 -8.30 3.64 -9.09
N LEU A 17 -7.27 3.53 -8.25
CA LEU A 17 -6.93 2.25 -7.62
C LEU A 17 -8.02 1.79 -6.65
N ALA A 18 -8.56 2.69 -5.85
CA ALA A 18 -9.63 2.36 -4.92
C ALA A 18 -10.88 1.89 -5.66
N GLY A 19 -11.22 2.53 -6.76
CA GLY A 19 -12.34 2.12 -7.61
C GLY A 19 -12.12 0.72 -8.20
N TYR A 20 -10.92 0.46 -8.70
CA TYR A 20 -10.55 -0.84 -9.21
C TYR A 20 -10.68 -1.94 -8.14
N ILE A 21 -10.17 -1.70 -6.95
CA ILE A 21 -10.24 -2.67 -5.85
C ILE A 21 -11.70 -2.92 -5.46
N ARG A 22 -12.49 -1.87 -5.34
CA ARG A 22 -13.90 -1.97 -4.98
C ARG A 22 -14.69 -2.83 -5.95
N ASP A 23 -14.44 -2.64 -7.26
CA ASP A 23 -15.16 -3.35 -8.31
C ASP A 23 -14.70 -4.81 -8.46
N SER A 24 -13.40 -5.06 -8.28
CA SER A 24 -12.79 -6.37 -8.52
C SER A 24 -12.71 -7.25 -7.27
N TYR A 25 -12.66 -6.64 -6.09
CA TYR A 25 -12.48 -7.33 -4.82
C TYR A 25 -13.47 -6.83 -3.77
N PRO A 26 -14.74 -7.24 -3.87
CA PRO A 26 -15.81 -6.66 -3.05
C PRO A 26 -15.71 -6.91 -1.54
N LEU A 27 -14.88 -7.87 -1.10
CA LEU A 27 -14.67 -8.13 0.31
C LEU A 27 -13.56 -7.26 0.91
N LEU A 28 -12.90 -6.44 0.10
CA LEU A 28 -11.86 -5.53 0.57
C LEU A 28 -12.42 -4.12 0.74
N GLN A 29 -12.10 -3.50 1.88
CA GLN A 29 -12.43 -2.10 2.15
C GLN A 29 -11.18 -1.26 2.00
N VAL A 30 -11.24 -0.22 1.18
CA VAL A 30 -10.12 0.69 0.94
C VAL A 30 -10.42 2.03 1.59
N GLU A 31 -9.50 2.46 2.44
CA GLU A 31 -9.48 3.83 2.95
C GLU A 31 -8.38 4.59 2.24
N ILE A 32 -8.71 5.74 1.68
CA ILE A 32 -7.75 6.61 1.00
C ILE A 32 -7.25 7.66 1.98
N CYS A 33 -5.93 7.87 1.99
CA CYS A 33 -5.31 8.96 2.74
C CYS A 33 -4.34 9.70 1.83
N ASN A 34 -4.68 10.93 1.46
CA ASN A 34 -3.87 11.76 0.58
C ASN A 34 -2.90 12.67 1.32
N ASN A 35 -2.85 12.57 2.64
CA ASN A 35 -1.97 13.37 3.49
C ASN A 35 -1.19 12.45 4.43
N PRO A 36 0.16 12.42 4.33
CA PRO A 36 0.96 11.52 5.15
C PRO A 36 0.89 11.82 6.66
N ILE A 37 0.61 13.06 7.05
CA ILE A 37 0.45 13.40 8.46
C ILE A 37 -0.83 12.78 9.03
N VAL A 38 -1.93 12.82 8.27
CA VAL A 38 -3.17 12.13 8.66
C VAL A 38 -2.96 10.61 8.69
N ALA A 39 -2.13 10.10 7.78
CA ALA A 39 -1.80 8.66 7.76
C ALA A 39 -1.15 8.20 9.06
N LEU A 40 -0.28 9.00 9.67
CA LEU A 40 0.32 8.67 10.96
C LEU A 40 -0.74 8.43 12.03
N GLN A 41 -1.76 9.26 12.07
CA GLN A 41 -2.86 9.13 13.03
C GLN A 41 -3.67 7.86 12.78
N ARG A 42 -3.96 7.56 11.52
CA ARG A 42 -4.73 6.37 11.15
C ARG A 42 -3.98 5.08 11.46
N ILE A 43 -2.68 5.05 11.21
CA ILE A 43 -1.82 3.90 11.52
C ILE A 43 -1.86 3.61 13.03
N LYS A 44 -1.83 4.64 13.86
CA LYS A 44 -1.92 4.47 15.31
C LYS A 44 -3.29 4.02 15.79
N ALA A 45 -4.33 4.52 15.15
CA ALA A 45 -5.71 4.38 15.64
C ALA A 45 -6.40 3.09 15.20
N SER A 46 -5.95 2.45 14.12
CA SER A 46 -6.65 1.33 13.50
C SER A 46 -5.69 0.24 13.04
N ALA A 47 -6.20 -0.97 12.95
CA ALA A 47 -5.49 -2.09 12.36
C ALA A 47 -5.87 -2.23 10.89
N TYR A 48 -4.90 -2.47 10.04
CA TYR A 48 -5.09 -2.71 8.62
C TYR A 48 -4.48 -4.05 8.23
N ASP A 49 -5.07 -4.70 7.25
CA ASP A 49 -4.57 -5.97 6.73
C ASP A 49 -3.51 -5.75 5.66
N LEU A 50 -3.54 -4.58 5.01
CA LEU A 50 -2.59 -4.19 3.98
C LEU A 50 -2.46 -2.68 3.95
N MET A 51 -1.23 -2.19 3.78
CA MET A 51 -0.96 -0.78 3.49
C MET A 51 -0.28 -0.66 2.14
N LEU A 52 -0.75 0.28 1.32
CA LEU A 52 -0.12 0.67 0.07
C LEU A 52 0.38 2.09 0.27
N ILE A 53 1.69 2.29 0.19
CA ILE A 53 2.32 3.57 0.53
C ILE A 53 3.10 4.09 -0.66
N ASP A 54 2.80 5.31 -1.10
CA ASP A 54 3.61 6.01 -2.09
C ASP A 54 4.97 6.36 -1.51
N LEU A 55 6.03 6.02 -2.23
CA LEU A 55 7.40 6.32 -1.82
C LEU A 55 7.66 7.83 -1.79
N GLU A 56 7.13 8.55 -2.77
CA GLU A 56 7.49 9.96 -3.02
C GLU A 56 6.32 10.89 -2.71
N MET A 57 6.31 11.44 -1.52
CA MET A 57 5.33 12.45 -1.09
C MET A 57 6.06 13.72 -0.63
N PRO A 58 5.50 14.92 -0.87
CA PRO A 58 6.20 16.18 -0.60
C PRO A 58 6.62 16.39 0.85
N THR A 59 5.78 15.97 1.80
CA THR A 59 6.00 16.25 3.23
C THR A 59 6.66 15.11 3.99
N MET A 60 6.61 13.89 3.43
CA MET A 60 7.17 12.71 4.09
C MET A 60 7.33 11.60 3.07
N ASP A 61 8.50 10.98 2.99
CA ASP A 61 8.67 9.83 2.11
C ASP A 61 8.03 8.57 2.67
N GLY A 62 7.71 7.64 1.76
CA GLY A 62 7.02 6.40 2.13
C GLY A 62 7.84 5.48 3.03
N LEU A 63 9.18 5.56 3.00
CA LEU A 63 10.03 4.75 3.87
C LEU A 63 9.93 5.19 5.32
N LYS A 64 9.74 6.47 5.57
CA LYS A 64 9.50 6.98 6.93
C LYS A 64 8.17 6.48 7.46
N LEU A 65 7.14 6.46 6.64
CA LEU A 65 5.84 5.90 7.01
C LEU A 65 5.94 4.40 7.28
N LEU A 66 6.67 3.67 6.45
CA LEU A 66 6.91 2.24 6.67
C LEU A 66 7.58 2.01 8.03
N GLY A 67 8.63 2.77 8.35
CA GLY A 67 9.32 2.68 9.63
C GLY A 67 8.40 2.97 10.80
N PHE A 68 7.58 4.01 10.69
CA PHE A 68 6.61 4.34 11.72
C PHE A 68 5.57 3.23 11.90
N ALA A 69 5.03 2.69 10.81
CA ALA A 69 4.04 1.62 10.88
C ALA A 69 4.60 0.37 11.54
N THR A 70 5.83 -0.03 11.18
CA THR A 70 6.47 -1.21 11.79
C THR A 70 6.78 -1.00 13.26
N GLN A 71 7.16 0.21 13.66
CA GLN A 71 7.37 0.54 15.07
C GLN A 71 6.08 0.48 15.89
N THR A 72 4.94 0.74 15.28
CA THR A 72 3.64 0.63 15.97
C THR A 72 3.06 -0.77 15.94
N GLY A 73 3.78 -1.75 15.39
CA GLY A 73 3.39 -3.15 15.41
C GLY A 73 2.88 -3.72 14.08
N MET A 74 2.86 -2.92 13.03
CA MET A 74 2.45 -3.42 11.70
C MET A 74 3.49 -4.38 11.13
N ASP A 75 3.04 -5.52 10.63
CA ASP A 75 3.92 -6.47 9.97
C ASP A 75 4.41 -5.88 8.63
N LYS A 76 5.73 -5.80 8.45
CA LYS A 76 6.32 -5.30 7.20
C LYS A 76 5.86 -6.08 5.96
N ASN A 77 5.50 -7.35 6.13
CA ASN A 77 5.00 -8.21 5.06
C ASN A 77 3.54 -7.92 4.70
N ARG A 78 2.93 -6.90 5.29
CA ARG A 78 1.62 -6.37 4.93
C ARG A 78 1.71 -4.95 4.37
N ILE A 79 2.92 -4.53 3.99
CA ILE A 79 3.17 -3.19 3.45
C ILE A 79 3.75 -3.32 2.05
N VAL A 80 3.16 -2.58 1.11
CA VAL A 80 3.63 -2.46 -0.27
C VAL A 80 3.99 -1.00 -0.52
N ILE A 81 5.19 -0.78 -1.04
CA ILE A 81 5.65 0.54 -1.48
C ILE A 81 5.33 0.68 -2.97
N LEU A 82 4.72 1.79 -3.33
CA LEU A 82 4.41 2.15 -4.72
C LEU A 82 5.23 3.35 -5.14
N SER A 83 5.70 3.37 -6.38
CA SER A 83 6.49 4.49 -6.89
C SER A 83 6.35 4.60 -8.40
N GLY A 84 6.50 5.82 -8.93
CA GLY A 84 6.63 6.05 -10.37
C GLY A 84 8.06 5.90 -10.89
N ARG A 85 9.03 5.57 -10.02
CA ARG A 85 10.44 5.45 -10.36
C ARG A 85 10.77 4.09 -10.93
N GLU A 86 11.88 4.01 -11.65
CA GLU A 86 12.35 2.77 -12.30
C GLU A 86 12.77 1.71 -11.29
N ALA A 87 12.72 0.44 -11.73
CA ALA A 87 12.99 -0.71 -10.88
C ALA A 87 14.40 -0.68 -10.26
N ASP A 88 15.41 -0.28 -11.02
CA ASP A 88 16.79 -0.23 -10.50
C ASP A 88 16.92 0.77 -9.35
N PHE A 89 16.31 1.94 -9.48
CA PHE A 89 16.28 2.95 -8.43
C PHE A 89 15.61 2.38 -7.18
N LEU A 90 14.47 1.74 -7.34
CA LEU A 90 13.69 1.18 -6.23
C LEU A 90 14.44 0.04 -5.54
N HIS A 91 15.13 -0.79 -6.31
CA HIS A 91 15.92 -1.92 -5.79
C HIS A 91 17.03 -1.46 -4.86
N ASN A 92 17.71 -0.37 -5.23
CA ASN A 92 18.78 0.20 -4.40
C ASN A 92 18.24 0.85 -3.12
N LEU A 93 17.09 1.52 -3.21
CA LEU A 93 16.50 2.24 -2.09
C LEU A 93 15.78 1.30 -1.12
N CYS A 94 15.11 0.29 -1.65
CA CYS A 94 14.31 -0.67 -0.89
C CYS A 94 14.75 -2.10 -1.20
N PRO A 95 15.83 -2.59 -0.58
CA PRO A 95 16.27 -3.97 -0.81
C PRO A 95 15.20 -4.99 -0.45
N MET A 96 15.34 -6.18 -1.03
CA MET A 96 14.46 -7.30 -0.71
C MET A 96 14.40 -7.53 0.82
N GLY A 97 13.19 -7.72 1.34
CA GLY A 97 12.98 -7.91 2.77
C GLY A 97 12.61 -6.64 3.53
N THR A 98 12.65 -5.47 2.88
CA THR A 98 12.23 -4.19 3.50
C THR A 98 10.73 -4.18 3.77
N CYS A 99 9.94 -4.73 2.85
CA CYS A 99 8.49 -4.84 2.96
C CYS A 99 8.00 -6.00 2.09
N LEU A 100 6.71 -6.17 1.96
CA LEU A 100 6.13 -7.24 1.14
C LEU A 100 6.54 -7.11 -0.33
N ALA A 101 6.42 -5.92 -0.89
CA ALA A 101 6.78 -5.66 -2.29
C ALA A 101 7.04 -4.17 -2.50
N VAL A 102 7.87 -3.86 -3.51
CA VAL A 102 8.11 -2.51 -3.98
C VAL A 102 7.77 -2.50 -5.47
N LEU A 103 6.74 -1.75 -5.86
CA LEU A 103 6.14 -1.86 -7.18
C LEU A 103 6.09 -0.52 -7.90
N ASN A 104 6.23 -0.56 -9.22
CA ASN A 104 6.03 0.61 -10.07
C ASN A 104 4.53 0.78 -10.35
N LYS A 105 4.01 2.00 -10.16
CA LYS A 105 2.59 2.33 -10.33
C LYS A 105 2.06 2.08 -11.74
N PHE A 106 2.92 2.19 -12.76
CA PHE A 106 2.50 2.29 -14.15
C PHE A 106 2.85 1.08 -15.01
N GLU A 107 3.59 0.13 -14.48
CA GLU A 107 3.96 -1.08 -15.22
C GLU A 107 2.91 -2.18 -15.08
N ALA A 108 2.53 -2.77 -16.21
CA ALA A 108 1.53 -3.84 -16.25
C ALA A 108 1.93 -5.06 -15.41
N ARG A 109 3.21 -5.42 -15.38
CA ARG A 109 3.71 -6.53 -14.55
C ARG A 109 3.45 -6.29 -13.07
N GLN A 110 3.62 -5.05 -12.65
CA GLN A 110 3.45 -4.66 -11.25
C GLN A 110 1.98 -4.72 -10.85
N LYS A 111 1.10 -4.38 -11.78
CA LYS A 111 -0.34 -4.53 -11.56
C LYS A 111 -0.71 -6.01 -11.32
N ALA A 112 -0.10 -6.93 -12.06
CA ALA A 112 -0.34 -8.36 -11.87
C ALA A 112 0.07 -8.81 -10.45
N VAL A 113 1.18 -8.28 -9.91
CA VAL A 113 1.60 -8.57 -8.54
C VAL A 113 0.58 -8.02 -7.53
N LEU A 114 0.09 -6.80 -7.74
CA LEU A 114 -0.97 -6.23 -6.89
C LEU A 114 -2.23 -7.11 -6.91
N ASP A 115 -2.64 -7.57 -8.08
CA ASP A 115 -3.81 -8.45 -8.19
C ASP A 115 -3.62 -9.76 -7.42
N MET A 116 -2.43 -10.34 -7.43
CA MET A 116 -2.14 -11.52 -6.62
C MET A 116 -2.29 -11.22 -5.13
N ILE A 117 -1.79 -10.07 -4.68
CA ILE A 117 -1.90 -9.65 -3.28
C ILE A 117 -3.35 -9.44 -2.88
N PHE A 118 -4.12 -8.70 -3.69
CA PHE A 118 -5.54 -8.44 -3.42
C PHE A 118 -6.36 -9.73 -3.43
N SER A 119 -6.11 -10.61 -4.38
CA SER A 119 -6.80 -11.89 -4.47
C SER A 119 -6.55 -12.76 -3.24
N SER A 120 -5.31 -12.81 -2.79
CA SER A 120 -4.94 -13.55 -1.57
C SER A 120 -5.63 -12.96 -0.34
N LEU A 121 -5.63 -11.63 -0.22
CA LEU A 121 -6.27 -10.94 0.89
C LEU A 121 -7.77 -11.16 0.90
N GLN A 122 -8.41 -11.12 -0.26
CA GLN A 122 -9.85 -11.38 -0.38
C GLN A 122 -10.23 -12.79 0.03
N LYS A 123 -9.42 -13.78 -0.34
CA LYS A 123 -9.65 -15.17 0.09
C LYS A 123 -9.63 -15.29 1.61
N LYS A 124 -8.69 -14.64 2.27
CA LYS A 124 -8.60 -14.62 3.73
C LYS A 124 -9.81 -13.91 4.35
N ALA A 125 -10.23 -12.81 3.75
CA ALA A 125 -11.38 -12.04 4.23
C ALA A 125 -12.70 -12.82 4.08
N GLY A 126 -12.81 -13.62 3.03
CA GLY A 126 -13.96 -14.49 2.81
C GLY A 126 -14.02 -15.69 3.74
N GLY A 127 -12.90 -15.99 4.38
CA GLY A 127 -12.71 -16.96 5.44
C GLY A 127 -13.04 -18.35 5.08
N PRO A 128 -12.85 -19.37 5.85
CA PRO A 128 -13.57 -20.60 5.65
C PRO A 128 -14.97 -20.42 6.14
#